data_3bae12a01969d4ea7ed349ce51042bbd
#
_entry.id   3bae12a01969d4ea7ed349ce51042bbd
#
_cell.length_a   1.000
_cell.length_b   1.000
_cell.length_c   1.000
_cell.angle_alpha   90.00
_cell.angle_beta   90.00
_cell.angle_gamma   90.00
#
_symmetry.space_group_name_H-M   'P 1'
#
loop_
_entity.id
_entity.type
_entity.pdbx_description
1 polymer ?
#
loop_
_entity_poly.entity_id
_entity_poly.type
_entity_poly.pdbx_seq_one_letter_code
_entity_poly.pdbx_strand_id
1 'polypeptide(L)'
;MFNRVTLLALVSMLILSLAGCGGGEPAQQAQPAAEPAPPPKPEEVPVYELTKDDITSHAGWTSRNVSILGVKLGDRTRDVEKELGAVENTRTLSEDYLTVHQGQGLFVYTFKITGKARKFEVNETFAKKVTDAKLKRLLTSGDMKTMRDVLGMEEGDPVQNAEDNSTEYVYDSRGIRFIKYKVGGKTVNALRFSEMKKTT
;
A
#
# COMPACT_ATOMS: atom_id res chain seq x y z
N MET A 1 -26.59 -2.66 -34.18
CA MET A 1 -27.66 -1.62 -34.22
C MET A 1 -27.15 -0.40 -33.49
N PHE A 2 -27.28 0.69 -34.15
CA PHE A 2 -26.79 2.05 -33.87
C PHE A 2 -27.32 2.65 -32.53
N ASN A 3 -26.58 3.45 -31.79
CA ASN A 3 -26.89 4.88 -31.75
C ASN A 3 -25.74 5.70 -31.13
N ARG A 4 -25.27 6.62 -31.96
CA ARG A 4 -24.44 7.78 -31.61
C ARG A 4 -25.38 8.90 -31.18
N VAL A 5 -25.07 9.65 -30.15
CA VAL A 5 -25.60 11.02 -29.99
C VAL A 5 -24.43 11.93 -29.62
N THR A 6 -24.08 12.71 -30.62
CA THR A 6 -23.22 13.89 -30.58
C THR A 6 -24.08 15.07 -30.12
N LEU A 7 -23.63 15.86 -29.16
CA LEU A 7 -24.20 17.18 -28.89
C LEU A 7 -23.08 18.23 -28.84
N LEU A 8 -22.98 18.98 -29.95
CA LEU A 8 -22.28 20.25 -30.08
C LEU A 8 -23.20 21.35 -29.49
N ALA A 9 -22.68 22.20 -28.62
CA ALA A 9 -23.29 23.48 -28.30
C ALA A 9 -22.26 24.59 -28.51
N LEU A 10 -22.39 25.25 -29.63
CA LEU A 10 -21.78 26.52 -30.01
C LEU A 10 -22.61 27.63 -29.35
N VAL A 11 -21.98 28.47 -28.53
CA VAL A 11 -22.58 29.77 -28.15
C VAL A 11 -21.62 30.88 -28.55
N SER A 12 -21.96 31.47 -29.67
CA SER A 12 -21.41 32.74 -30.13
C SER A 12 -22.17 33.86 -29.41
N MET A 13 -21.47 34.74 -28.75
CA MET A 13 -22.04 36.00 -28.31
C MET A 13 -21.25 37.16 -28.85
N LEU A 14 -21.87 37.78 -29.85
CA LEU A 14 -21.52 39.02 -30.48
C LEU A 14 -21.98 40.16 -29.57
N ILE A 15 -21.08 41.05 -29.17
CA ILE A 15 -21.46 42.31 -28.53
C ILE A 15 -20.91 43.46 -29.36
N LEU A 16 -21.84 44.22 -29.90
CA LEU A 16 -21.62 45.48 -30.62
C LEU A 16 -21.12 46.58 -29.67
N SER A 17 -20.16 47.29 -30.13
CA SER A 17 -19.64 48.56 -29.61
C SER A 17 -20.62 49.69 -29.77
N LEU A 18 -20.78 50.52 -28.75
CA LEU A 18 -21.30 51.88 -28.87
C LEU A 18 -20.28 52.85 -28.26
N ALA A 19 -19.84 53.75 -29.09
CA ALA A 19 -18.98 54.85 -28.78
C ALA A 19 -19.70 55.88 -27.90
N GLY A 20 -19.06 56.32 -26.84
CA GLY A 20 -19.46 57.47 -26.03
C GLY A 20 -18.23 58.23 -25.61
N CYS A 21 -18.09 59.44 -26.15
CA CYS A 21 -17.08 60.45 -25.81
C CYS A 21 -17.32 61.04 -24.41
N GLY A 22 -16.23 61.29 -23.66
CA GLY A 22 -16.21 62.35 -22.66
C GLY A 22 -15.63 62.01 -21.33
N GLY A 23 -14.53 62.67 -20.95
CA GLY A 23 -14.15 62.84 -19.55
C GLY A 23 -12.89 62.06 -19.11
N GLY A 24 -11.76 62.77 -18.99
CA GLY A 24 -10.52 62.20 -18.53
C GLY A 24 -10.58 61.76 -17.06
N GLU A 25 -10.23 60.50 -16.84
CA GLU A 25 -9.87 59.96 -15.53
C GLU A 25 -8.44 59.45 -15.58
N PRO A 26 -7.67 59.58 -14.52
CA PRO A 26 -6.27 59.19 -14.52
C PRO A 26 -6.16 57.67 -14.67
N ALA A 27 -5.27 57.24 -15.52
CA ALA A 27 -4.97 55.87 -15.80
C ALA A 27 -4.67 55.10 -14.49
N GLN A 28 -5.63 54.25 -14.04
CA GLN A 28 -5.34 53.21 -13.09
C GLN A 28 -4.36 52.23 -13.74
N GLN A 29 -3.14 52.22 -13.20
CA GLN A 29 -2.15 51.19 -13.53
C GLN A 29 -2.77 49.83 -13.26
N ALA A 30 -2.97 49.05 -14.31
CA ALA A 30 -3.35 47.66 -14.19
C ALA A 30 -2.33 46.93 -13.32
N GLN A 31 -2.77 46.56 -12.13
CA GLN A 31 -2.01 45.67 -11.26
C GLN A 31 -1.71 44.38 -12.01
N PRO A 32 -0.45 43.91 -12.10
CA PRO A 32 -0.15 42.65 -12.74
C PRO A 32 -1.01 41.56 -12.09
N ALA A 33 -1.72 40.78 -12.88
CA ALA A 33 -2.45 39.63 -12.40
C ALA A 33 -1.51 38.74 -11.59
N ALA A 34 -1.85 38.48 -10.34
CA ALA A 34 -1.09 37.60 -9.49
C ALA A 34 -0.92 36.24 -10.17
N GLU A 35 0.31 35.82 -10.35
CA GLU A 35 0.64 34.51 -10.91
C GLU A 35 -0.07 33.42 -10.07
N PRO A 36 -0.77 32.45 -10.69
CA PRO A 36 -1.48 31.42 -9.94
C PRO A 36 -0.51 30.67 -9.04
N ALA A 37 -0.85 30.56 -7.77
CA ALA A 37 -0.05 29.85 -6.78
C ALA A 37 0.28 28.42 -7.30
N PRO A 38 1.54 27.95 -7.15
CA PRO A 38 1.91 26.61 -7.57
C PRO A 38 1.00 25.58 -6.87
N PRO A 39 0.63 24.48 -7.57
CA PRO A 39 -0.21 23.44 -6.97
C PRO A 39 0.44 22.92 -5.69
N PRO A 40 -0.35 22.61 -4.64
CA PRO A 40 0.19 22.09 -3.40
C PRO A 40 1.00 20.82 -3.66
N LYS A 41 2.21 20.77 -3.11
CA LYS A 41 3.10 19.62 -3.19
C LYS A 41 2.36 18.42 -2.59
N PRO A 42 2.33 17.23 -3.25
CA PRO A 42 1.71 16.04 -2.67
C PRO A 42 2.29 15.76 -1.29
N GLU A 43 1.45 15.55 -0.30
CA GLU A 43 1.88 15.12 1.03
C GLU A 43 2.65 13.80 0.91
N GLU A 44 3.88 13.78 1.36
CA GLU A 44 4.68 12.56 1.39
C GLU A 44 4.11 11.63 2.46
N VAL A 45 3.54 10.51 2.04
CA VAL A 45 3.03 9.48 2.97
C VAL A 45 4.24 8.89 3.71
N PRO A 46 4.25 8.89 5.05
CA PRO A 46 5.36 8.35 5.81
C PRO A 46 5.54 6.86 5.50
N VAL A 47 6.79 6.44 5.30
CA VAL A 47 7.17 5.04 5.09
C VAL A 47 7.64 4.44 6.40
N TYR A 48 7.03 3.33 6.81
CA TYR A 48 7.35 2.60 8.01
C TYR A 48 8.23 1.39 7.69
N GLU A 49 9.47 1.38 8.20
CA GLU A 49 10.34 0.21 8.11
C GLU A 49 10.08 -0.72 9.30
N LEU A 50 9.61 -1.95 9.01
CA LEU A 50 9.17 -2.91 10.03
C LEU A 50 10.26 -3.36 11.01
N THR A 51 11.52 -3.19 10.69
CA THR A 51 12.64 -3.62 11.54
C THR A 51 13.06 -2.59 12.58
N LYS A 52 12.59 -1.34 12.49
CA LYS A 52 13.03 -0.22 13.32
C LYS A 52 12.19 -0.03 14.59
N ASP A 53 12.79 0.56 15.62
CA ASP A 53 12.16 0.82 16.92
C ASP A 53 11.14 1.96 16.91
N ASP A 54 11.20 2.85 15.96
CA ASP A 54 10.46 4.11 15.94
C ASP A 54 9.03 3.99 15.36
N ILE A 55 8.51 2.77 15.24
CA ILE A 55 7.13 2.54 14.83
C ILE A 55 6.21 2.83 16.00
N THR A 56 5.94 4.11 16.21
CA THR A 56 5.14 4.59 17.35
C THR A 56 3.63 4.35 17.19
N SER A 57 3.17 4.12 15.97
CA SER A 57 1.75 3.87 15.69
C SER A 57 1.56 2.88 14.54
N HIS A 58 1.16 1.68 14.91
CA HIS A 58 0.81 0.64 13.93
C HIS A 58 -0.53 0.91 13.23
N ALA A 59 -1.34 1.82 13.76
CA ALA A 59 -2.63 2.18 13.19
C ALA A 59 -2.52 2.84 11.80
N GLY A 60 -1.39 3.50 11.51
CA GLY A 60 -1.12 4.09 10.20
C GLY A 60 -0.54 3.14 9.16
N TRP A 61 -0.31 1.87 9.52
CA TRP A 61 0.24 0.90 8.58
C TRP A 61 -0.78 0.53 7.52
N THR A 62 -0.31 0.57 6.29
CA THR A 62 -0.99 0.00 5.13
C THR A 62 0.04 -0.75 4.31
N SER A 63 -0.40 -1.64 3.47
CA SER A 63 0.49 -2.35 2.56
C SER A 63 1.28 -1.43 1.62
N ARG A 64 0.84 -0.18 1.45
CA ARG A 64 1.48 0.80 0.56
C ARG A 64 2.61 1.58 1.22
N ASN A 65 2.57 1.76 2.54
CA ASN A 65 3.53 2.58 3.26
C ASN A 65 4.46 1.79 4.18
N VAL A 66 4.38 0.45 4.13
CA VAL A 66 5.29 -0.44 4.86
C VAL A 66 6.46 -0.83 3.97
N SER A 67 7.67 -0.74 4.52
CA SER A 67 8.91 -1.27 3.97
C SER A 67 9.39 -2.45 4.82
N ILE A 68 9.91 -3.49 4.19
CA ILE A 68 10.40 -4.69 4.85
C ILE A 68 11.82 -4.98 4.36
N LEU A 69 12.83 -4.71 5.19
CA LEU A 69 14.23 -4.82 4.79
C LEU A 69 14.57 -4.01 3.52
N GLY A 70 14.02 -2.80 3.41
CA GLY A 70 14.21 -1.93 2.24
C GLY A 70 13.27 -2.19 1.06
N VAL A 71 12.50 -3.29 1.08
CA VAL A 71 11.63 -3.69 -0.03
C VAL A 71 10.19 -3.26 0.19
N LYS A 72 9.49 -2.85 -0.88
CA LYS A 72 8.11 -2.35 -0.86
C LYS A 72 7.24 -3.07 -1.90
N LEU A 73 5.92 -3.04 -1.69
CA LEU A 73 4.99 -3.46 -2.73
C LEU A 73 5.16 -2.58 -3.98
N GLY A 74 5.17 -3.23 -5.14
CA GLY A 74 5.40 -2.59 -6.43
C GLY A 74 6.85 -2.60 -6.90
N ASP A 75 7.81 -2.95 -6.04
CA ASP A 75 9.21 -3.11 -6.44
C ASP A 75 9.37 -4.24 -7.47
N ARG A 76 10.30 -4.07 -8.40
CA ARG A 76 10.61 -5.10 -9.39
C ARG A 76 11.46 -6.20 -8.77
N THR A 77 11.34 -7.42 -9.28
CA THR A 77 12.12 -8.58 -8.82
C THR A 77 13.61 -8.28 -8.65
N ARG A 78 14.23 -7.61 -9.63
CA ARG A 78 15.66 -7.27 -9.58
C ARG A 78 16.02 -6.32 -8.43
N ASP A 79 15.09 -5.41 -8.08
CA ASP A 79 15.32 -4.44 -7.01
C ASP A 79 15.17 -5.16 -5.64
N VAL A 80 14.21 -6.09 -5.53
CA VAL A 80 14.06 -7.00 -4.39
C VAL A 80 15.31 -7.85 -4.17
N GLU A 81 15.84 -8.47 -5.23
CA GLU A 81 17.06 -9.30 -5.17
C GLU A 81 18.30 -8.48 -4.79
N LYS A 82 18.37 -7.23 -5.23
CA LYS A 82 19.46 -6.33 -4.86
C LYS A 82 19.46 -6.01 -3.36
N GLU A 83 18.28 -5.77 -2.77
CA GLU A 83 18.16 -5.43 -1.35
C GLU A 83 18.28 -6.67 -0.44
N LEU A 84 17.66 -7.78 -0.82
CA LEU A 84 17.58 -8.98 0.02
C LEU A 84 18.71 -9.99 -0.22
N GLY A 85 19.46 -9.85 -1.31
CA GLY A 85 20.48 -10.80 -1.73
C GLY A 85 19.92 -11.99 -2.49
N ALA A 86 20.76 -13.04 -2.63
CA ALA A 86 20.42 -14.23 -3.40
C ALA A 86 19.19 -14.94 -2.82
N VAL A 87 18.34 -15.40 -3.73
CA VAL A 87 17.12 -16.14 -3.42
C VAL A 87 17.47 -17.56 -2.98
N GLU A 88 16.96 -18.01 -1.83
CA GLU A 88 17.18 -19.38 -1.35
C GLU A 88 16.33 -20.40 -2.11
N ASN A 89 15.10 -20.03 -2.45
CA ASN A 89 14.17 -20.88 -3.17
C ASN A 89 13.14 -20.05 -3.93
N THR A 90 12.75 -20.51 -5.11
CA THR A 90 11.66 -19.93 -5.90
C THR A 90 10.65 -21.00 -6.27
N ARG A 91 9.37 -20.73 -6.02
CA ARG A 91 8.25 -21.59 -6.42
C ARG A 91 7.35 -20.88 -7.42
N THR A 92 6.94 -21.62 -8.45
CA THR A 92 5.98 -21.11 -9.41
C THR A 92 4.57 -21.44 -8.91
N LEU A 93 3.78 -20.39 -8.65
CA LEU A 93 2.36 -20.50 -8.33
C LEU A 93 1.53 -20.22 -9.60
N SER A 94 0.19 -20.22 -9.51
CA SER A 94 -0.68 -19.95 -10.68
C SER A 94 -0.37 -18.57 -11.31
N GLU A 95 -0.41 -17.51 -10.53
CA GLU A 95 -0.23 -16.13 -10.99
C GLU A 95 1.08 -15.49 -10.53
N ASP A 96 1.76 -16.07 -9.54
CA ASP A 96 2.95 -15.51 -8.91
C ASP A 96 4.18 -16.39 -9.04
N TYR A 97 5.33 -15.76 -8.93
CA TYR A 97 6.55 -16.39 -8.44
C TYR A 97 6.65 -16.11 -6.94
N LEU A 98 6.74 -17.16 -6.13
CA LEU A 98 7.03 -17.05 -4.71
C LEU A 98 8.54 -17.18 -4.50
N THR A 99 9.15 -16.11 -4.04
CA THR A 99 10.56 -16.07 -3.67
C THR A 99 10.68 -16.20 -2.15
N VAL A 100 11.45 -17.19 -1.70
CA VAL A 100 11.61 -17.53 -0.29
C VAL A 100 12.98 -17.08 0.20
N HIS A 101 12.99 -16.18 1.17
CA HIS A 101 14.16 -15.76 1.93
C HIS A 101 14.05 -16.33 3.34
N GLN A 102 14.20 -17.66 3.48
CA GLN A 102 13.89 -18.40 4.71
C GLN A 102 14.73 -17.93 5.90
N GLY A 103 16.02 -17.70 5.70
CA GLY A 103 16.92 -17.18 6.74
C GLY A 103 16.51 -15.80 7.26
N GLN A 104 15.71 -15.07 6.48
CA GLN A 104 15.14 -13.78 6.86
C GLN A 104 13.70 -13.88 7.37
N GLY A 105 13.04 -15.03 7.18
CA GLY A 105 11.62 -15.19 7.52
C GLY A 105 10.69 -14.36 6.63
N LEU A 106 11.12 -14.05 5.40
CA LEU A 106 10.41 -13.22 4.44
C LEU A 106 10.08 -14.01 3.17
N PHE A 107 8.84 -13.87 2.72
CA PHE A 107 8.31 -14.46 1.50
C PHE A 107 7.81 -13.34 0.60
N VAL A 108 8.27 -13.30 -0.65
CA VAL A 108 7.91 -12.29 -1.65
C VAL A 108 7.13 -12.95 -2.77
N TYR A 109 5.95 -12.43 -3.07
CA TYR A 109 5.13 -12.88 -4.18
C TYR A 109 5.18 -11.85 -5.29
N THR A 110 5.78 -12.23 -6.41
CA THR A 110 5.92 -11.38 -7.60
C THR A 110 4.92 -11.79 -8.66
N PHE A 111 4.12 -10.85 -9.12
CA PHE A 111 3.14 -11.11 -10.17
C PHE A 111 3.83 -11.37 -11.51
N LYS A 112 3.55 -12.51 -12.15
CA LYS A 112 4.22 -12.98 -13.36
C LYS A 112 4.16 -12.00 -14.53
N ILE A 113 3.01 -11.33 -14.69
CA ILE A 113 2.78 -10.44 -15.84
C ILE A 113 3.59 -9.15 -15.72
N THR A 114 3.68 -8.58 -14.51
CA THR A 114 4.33 -7.26 -14.32
C THR A 114 5.76 -7.35 -13.80
N GLY A 115 6.16 -8.50 -13.26
CA GLY A 115 7.45 -8.67 -12.56
C GLY A 115 7.57 -7.81 -11.30
N LYS A 116 6.44 -7.43 -10.68
CA LYS A 116 6.40 -6.58 -9.49
C LYS A 116 5.93 -7.37 -8.27
N ALA A 117 6.54 -7.08 -7.12
CA ALA A 117 6.10 -7.59 -5.83
C ALA A 117 4.70 -7.09 -5.50
N ARG A 118 3.74 -8.00 -5.29
CA ARG A 118 2.35 -7.66 -4.95
C ARG A 118 1.91 -8.16 -3.59
N LYS A 119 2.74 -8.99 -2.96
CA LYS A 119 2.47 -9.54 -1.63
C LYS A 119 3.77 -9.86 -0.91
N PHE A 120 3.83 -9.51 0.35
CA PHE A 120 4.87 -9.93 1.28
C PHE A 120 4.26 -10.71 2.43
N GLU A 121 5.02 -11.66 2.97
CA GLU A 121 4.67 -12.34 4.20
C GLU A 121 5.91 -12.47 5.08
N VAL A 122 5.77 -12.10 6.35
CA VAL A 122 6.83 -12.27 7.34
C VAL A 122 6.33 -13.17 8.46
N ASN A 123 7.21 -14.03 9.00
CA ASN A 123 6.88 -15.00 10.02
C ASN A 123 7.71 -14.83 11.31
N GLU A 124 7.63 -15.82 12.22
CA GLU A 124 8.36 -15.81 13.48
C GLU A 124 9.90 -15.71 13.34
N THR A 125 10.48 -16.19 12.22
CA THR A 125 11.92 -16.04 11.95
C THR A 125 12.28 -14.58 11.74
N PHE A 126 11.43 -13.82 11.06
CA PHE A 126 11.59 -12.38 10.87
C PHE A 126 11.53 -11.61 12.20
N ALA A 127 10.81 -12.11 13.20
CA ALA A 127 10.73 -11.49 14.52
C ALA A 127 12.11 -11.28 15.19
N LYS A 128 13.14 -12.04 14.79
CA LYS A 128 14.52 -11.86 15.28
C LYS A 128 15.15 -10.54 14.82
N LYS A 129 14.62 -9.95 13.76
CA LYS A 129 15.10 -8.68 13.18
C LYS A 129 14.28 -7.47 13.62
N VAL A 130 13.13 -7.71 14.24
CA VAL A 130 12.23 -6.67 14.72
C VAL A 130 12.65 -6.19 16.08
N THR A 131 12.76 -4.89 16.26
CA THR A 131 13.11 -4.26 17.54
C THR A 131 11.86 -3.82 18.32
N ASP A 132 10.75 -3.49 17.63
CA ASP A 132 9.45 -3.24 18.26
C ASP A 132 8.94 -4.47 19.03
N ALA A 133 8.80 -4.34 20.35
CA ALA A 133 8.45 -5.45 21.25
C ALA A 133 7.04 -6.01 20.99
N LYS A 134 6.08 -5.17 20.57
CA LYS A 134 4.71 -5.60 20.30
C LYS A 134 4.63 -6.38 19.00
N LEU A 135 5.26 -5.88 17.93
CA LEU A 135 5.32 -6.59 16.66
C LEU A 135 6.08 -7.93 16.80
N LYS A 136 7.21 -7.91 17.52
CA LYS A 136 7.95 -9.13 17.83
C LYS A 136 7.08 -10.16 18.54
N ARG A 137 6.34 -9.74 19.58
CA ARG A 137 5.40 -10.58 20.29
C ARG A 137 4.26 -11.06 19.40
N LEU A 138 3.72 -10.22 18.52
CA LEU A 138 2.70 -10.61 17.57
C LEU A 138 3.16 -11.79 16.70
N LEU A 139 4.35 -11.70 16.13
CA LEU A 139 4.89 -12.75 15.26
C LEU A 139 5.27 -14.04 16.03
N THR A 140 5.66 -13.93 17.31
CA THR A 140 6.09 -15.11 18.10
C THR A 140 4.96 -15.79 18.85
N SER A 141 4.11 -15.05 19.56
CA SER A 141 3.01 -15.62 20.35
C SER A 141 1.68 -15.64 19.60
N GLY A 142 1.43 -14.64 18.80
CA GLY A 142 0.21 -14.50 18.03
C GLY A 142 -1.06 -14.45 18.87
N ASP A 143 -0.98 -14.00 20.13
CA ASP A 143 -2.16 -13.90 20.97
C ASP A 143 -3.09 -12.76 20.50
N MET A 144 -4.41 -12.97 20.67
CA MET A 144 -5.43 -12.05 20.16
C MET A 144 -5.32 -10.64 20.76
N LYS A 145 -4.91 -10.55 22.03
CA LYS A 145 -4.72 -9.26 22.68
C LYS A 145 -3.60 -8.48 21.98
N THR A 146 -2.45 -9.11 21.79
CA THR A 146 -1.31 -8.47 21.09
C THR A 146 -1.67 -8.13 19.65
N MET A 147 -2.44 -8.99 18.95
CA MET A 147 -2.90 -8.72 17.60
C MET A 147 -3.73 -7.44 17.56
N ARG A 148 -4.70 -7.28 18.46
CA ARG A 148 -5.54 -6.07 18.53
C ARG A 148 -4.79 -4.85 19.02
N ASP A 149 -3.82 -5.02 19.91
CA ASP A 149 -2.94 -3.92 20.38
C ASP A 149 -2.05 -3.38 19.25
N VAL A 150 -1.65 -4.23 18.29
CA VAL A 150 -0.79 -3.86 17.14
C VAL A 150 -1.61 -3.44 15.94
N LEU A 151 -2.58 -4.26 15.52
CA LEU A 151 -3.30 -4.07 14.27
C LEU A 151 -4.65 -3.38 14.44
N GLY A 152 -5.17 -3.30 15.66
CA GLY A 152 -6.54 -2.86 15.92
C GLY A 152 -7.55 -4.00 15.80
N MET A 153 -8.83 -3.64 15.75
CA MET A 153 -9.91 -4.63 15.55
C MET A 153 -9.90 -5.12 14.11
N GLU A 154 -10.09 -6.42 13.97
CA GLU A 154 -10.24 -7.10 12.68
C GLU A 154 -11.52 -6.67 11.93
N GLU A 155 -11.48 -6.71 10.61
CA GLU A 155 -12.58 -6.35 9.72
C GLU A 155 -13.41 -7.60 9.36
N GLY A 156 -14.34 -7.98 10.24
CA GLY A 156 -15.19 -9.15 10.08
C GLY A 156 -14.67 -10.43 10.74
N ASP A 157 -15.31 -11.54 10.44
CA ASP A 157 -14.96 -12.83 11.02
C ASP A 157 -13.66 -13.40 10.43
N PRO A 158 -12.89 -14.18 11.21
CA PRO A 158 -11.70 -14.85 10.72
C PRO A 158 -12.05 -15.83 9.57
N VAL A 159 -11.25 -15.78 8.52
CA VAL A 159 -11.38 -16.68 7.37
C VAL A 159 -10.59 -17.95 7.61
N GLN A 160 -11.26 -19.10 7.50
CA GLN A 160 -10.61 -20.40 7.53
C GLN A 160 -10.20 -20.81 6.11
N ASN A 161 -8.93 -21.13 5.91
CA ASN A 161 -8.43 -21.63 4.64
C ASN A 161 -8.03 -23.11 4.81
N ALA A 162 -8.82 -23.98 4.19
CA ALA A 162 -8.60 -25.44 4.27
C ALA A 162 -7.38 -25.91 3.45
N GLU A 163 -6.98 -25.16 2.41
CA GLU A 163 -5.89 -25.58 1.52
C GLU A 163 -4.53 -25.54 2.24
N ASP A 164 -4.30 -24.51 3.08
CA ASP A 164 -3.05 -24.34 3.81
C ASP A 164 -3.22 -24.51 5.33
N ASN A 165 -4.42 -24.96 5.77
CA ASN A 165 -4.79 -25.17 7.16
C ASN A 165 -4.50 -23.93 8.03
N SER A 166 -4.93 -22.76 7.55
CA SER A 166 -4.72 -21.48 8.22
C SER A 166 -6.00 -20.78 8.65
N THR A 167 -5.86 -19.89 9.61
CA THR A 167 -6.87 -18.91 10.03
C THR A 167 -6.34 -17.52 9.74
N GLU A 168 -7.04 -16.75 8.91
CA GLU A 168 -6.67 -15.39 8.53
C GLU A 168 -7.56 -14.36 9.25
N TYR A 169 -6.96 -13.40 9.94
CA TYR A 169 -7.60 -12.22 10.52
C TYR A 169 -7.39 -11.06 9.57
N VAL A 170 -8.48 -10.44 9.13
CA VAL A 170 -8.53 -9.58 7.95
C VAL A 170 -8.52 -8.11 8.33
N TYR A 171 -7.68 -7.33 7.65
CA TYR A 171 -7.57 -5.88 7.70
C TYR A 171 -7.49 -5.35 6.25
N ASP A 172 -8.48 -5.71 5.43
CA ASP A 172 -8.47 -5.50 3.96
C ASP A 172 -8.43 -4.03 3.57
N SER A 173 -9.00 -3.11 4.39
CA SER A 173 -8.91 -1.66 4.17
C SER A 173 -7.45 -1.16 4.16
N ARG A 174 -6.56 -1.88 4.83
CA ARG A 174 -5.12 -1.59 4.91
C ARG A 174 -4.26 -2.52 4.06
N GLY A 175 -4.84 -3.56 3.47
CA GLY A 175 -4.12 -4.61 2.73
C GLY A 175 -3.25 -5.49 3.64
N ILE A 176 -3.68 -5.70 4.90
CA ILE A 176 -2.94 -6.48 5.90
C ILE A 176 -3.77 -7.70 6.30
N ARG A 177 -3.09 -8.83 6.54
CA ARG A 177 -3.67 -10.02 7.16
C ARG A 177 -2.72 -10.59 8.19
N PHE A 178 -3.26 -10.95 9.35
CA PHE A 178 -2.55 -11.77 10.32
C PHE A 178 -3.00 -13.21 10.17
N ILE A 179 -2.05 -14.12 10.02
CA ILE A 179 -2.32 -15.51 9.63
C ILE A 179 -1.73 -16.45 10.67
N LYS A 180 -2.51 -17.46 11.03
CA LYS A 180 -2.08 -18.58 11.89
C LYS A 180 -2.11 -19.86 11.08
N TYR A 181 -0.96 -20.38 10.71
CA TYR A 181 -0.82 -21.67 10.06
C TYR A 181 -0.72 -22.80 11.08
N LYS A 182 -1.33 -23.94 10.80
CA LYS A 182 -1.16 -25.18 11.54
C LYS A 182 -0.20 -26.09 10.79
N VAL A 183 1.04 -26.17 11.25
CA VAL A 183 2.11 -26.94 10.60
C VAL A 183 2.67 -27.95 11.60
N GLY A 184 2.51 -29.27 11.34
CA GLY A 184 3.05 -30.32 12.21
C GLY A 184 2.60 -30.21 13.67
N GLY A 185 1.35 -29.81 13.91
CA GLY A 185 0.81 -29.61 15.27
C GLY A 185 1.22 -28.33 15.96
N LYS A 186 2.09 -27.51 15.35
CA LYS A 186 2.48 -26.20 15.84
C LYS A 186 1.70 -25.09 15.15
N THR A 187 1.53 -23.97 15.84
CA THR A 187 1.01 -22.74 15.22
C THR A 187 2.19 -21.87 14.81
N VAL A 188 2.23 -21.48 13.54
CA VAL A 188 3.19 -20.51 12.99
C VAL A 188 2.41 -19.25 12.67
N ASN A 189 2.86 -18.11 13.17
CA ASN A 189 2.22 -16.84 12.92
C ASN A 189 2.92 -16.12 11.76
N ALA A 190 2.14 -15.44 10.94
CA ALA A 190 2.65 -14.61 9.86
C ALA A 190 1.85 -13.32 9.73
N LEU A 191 2.51 -12.29 9.22
CA LEU A 191 1.88 -11.03 8.85
C LEU A 191 2.06 -10.85 7.34
N ARG A 192 0.94 -10.75 6.63
CA ARG A 192 0.91 -10.61 5.17
C ARG A 192 0.49 -9.19 4.79
N PHE A 193 1.22 -8.62 3.85
CA PHE A 193 0.90 -7.35 3.20
C PHE A 193 0.61 -7.64 1.72
N SER A 194 -0.50 -7.13 1.22
CA SER A 194 -0.93 -7.33 -0.18
C SER A 194 -1.52 -6.05 -0.74
N GLU A 195 -1.61 -5.96 -2.05
CA GLU A 195 -2.31 -4.84 -2.69
C GLU A 195 -3.73 -4.74 -2.14
N MET A 196 -4.12 -3.51 -1.76
CA MET A 196 -5.47 -3.24 -1.29
C MET A 196 -6.46 -3.49 -2.42
N LYS A 197 -7.53 -4.22 -2.14
CA LYS A 197 -8.63 -4.34 -3.09
C LYS A 197 -9.22 -2.95 -3.29
N LYS A 198 -9.35 -2.52 -4.54
CA LYS A 198 -10.14 -1.32 -4.86
C LYS A 198 -11.56 -1.64 -4.47
N THR A 199 -12.08 -0.92 -3.47
CA THR A 199 -13.52 -0.92 -3.19
C THR A 199 -14.19 -0.25 -4.41
N THR A 200 -14.92 -1.03 -5.18
CA THR A 200 -15.72 -0.56 -6.31
C THR A 200 -17.01 0.05 -5.79
#